data_87fc9ce929c4b212651b9b0e83df3862
#
_entry.id   87fc9ce929c4b212651b9b0e83df3862
#
_cell.length_a   1.000
_cell.length_b   1.000
_cell.length_c   1.000
_cell.angle_alpha   90.00
_cell.angle_beta   90.00
_cell.angle_gamma   90.00
#
_symmetry.space_group_name_H-M   'P 1'
#
loop_
_entity.id
_entity.type
_entity.pdbx_description
1 polymer ?
#
loop_
_entity_poly.entity_id
_entity_poly.type
_entity_poly.pdbx_seq_one_letter_code
_entity_poly.pdbx_strand_id
1 'polypeptide(L)'
;MAQVLVVTNRKGGSGKTSTSVNLAAEFAANGRRVLLIDLDTQGHCAIGLGVKAQKDTPTVHGFFDGRHPLSSAIRETPWEGLHLIPADPLFDHGSGSKEELLLRQALASEGILGTHDIIIIDTPPSLDILLLNALYAADRVLVPFIPHFLAGEGVRQLARVLFRVGSRRANEGTRLLVGYVPVKVNLSMASGHKFPS
;
A
#
# COMPACT_ATOMS: atom_id res chain seq x y z
N MET A 1 -5.75 2.10 -17.85
CA MET A 1 -5.20 1.06 -16.97
C MET A 1 -4.81 1.73 -15.65
N ALA A 2 -5.23 1.18 -14.52
CA ALA A 2 -4.96 1.78 -13.21
C ALA A 2 -3.46 1.95 -12.94
N GLN A 3 -3.09 3.01 -12.22
CA GLN A 3 -1.76 3.16 -11.65
C GLN A 3 -1.75 2.55 -10.24
N VAL A 4 -0.83 1.60 -9.98
CA VAL A 4 -0.70 0.93 -8.69
C VAL A 4 0.41 1.58 -7.87
N LEU A 5 0.04 2.11 -6.71
CA LEU A 5 0.90 2.81 -5.76
C LEU A 5 0.98 2.03 -4.45
N VAL A 6 2.17 1.64 -4.02
CA VAL A 6 2.40 0.98 -2.73
C VAL A 6 2.98 1.96 -1.73
N VAL A 7 2.42 1.99 -0.53
CA VAL A 7 2.95 2.77 0.59
C VAL A 7 3.57 1.82 1.60
N THR A 8 4.88 1.91 1.80
CA THR A 8 5.62 0.98 2.64
C THR A 8 6.72 1.64 3.46
N ASN A 9 6.92 1.17 4.66
CA ASN A 9 8.09 1.39 5.51
C ASN A 9 8.10 0.35 6.62
N ARG A 10 9.27 -0.13 6.99
CA ARG A 10 9.43 -1.08 8.11
C ARG A 10 9.18 -0.49 9.49
N LYS A 11 9.30 0.82 9.64
CA LYS A 11 9.10 1.47 10.94
C LYS A 11 7.62 1.64 11.25
N GLY A 12 7.19 1.13 12.39
CA GLY A 12 5.88 1.44 12.96
C GLY A 12 5.75 2.95 13.23
N GLY A 13 4.58 3.50 13.03
CA GLY A 13 4.33 4.93 13.22
C GLY A 13 5.03 5.87 12.21
N SER A 14 5.53 5.35 11.09
CA SER A 14 6.13 6.16 10.02
C SER A 14 5.11 6.88 9.13
N GLY A 15 3.82 6.77 9.41
CA GLY A 15 2.76 7.45 8.68
C GLY A 15 2.29 6.72 7.42
N LYS A 16 2.57 5.41 7.26
CA LYS A 16 2.09 4.63 6.09
C LYS A 16 0.59 4.77 5.88
N THR A 17 -0.20 4.26 6.81
CA THR A 17 -1.66 4.27 6.71
C THR A 17 -2.23 5.67 6.59
N SER A 18 -1.70 6.65 7.36
CA SER A 18 -2.12 8.05 7.21
C SER A 18 -1.83 8.57 5.80
N THR A 19 -0.67 8.24 5.20
CA THR A 19 -0.35 8.61 3.83
C THR A 19 -1.28 7.93 2.84
N SER A 20 -1.52 6.62 3.00
CA SER A 20 -2.40 5.83 2.13
C SER A 20 -3.83 6.36 2.12
N VAL A 21 -4.41 6.59 3.29
CA VAL A 21 -5.79 7.09 3.45
C VAL A 21 -5.94 8.50 2.90
N ASN A 22 -5.03 9.42 3.24
CA ASN A 22 -5.11 10.81 2.76
C ASN A 22 -4.91 10.92 1.25
N LEU A 23 -3.97 10.15 0.66
CA LEU A 23 -3.80 10.12 -0.79
C LEU A 23 -5.02 9.54 -1.48
N ALA A 24 -5.62 8.47 -0.94
CA ALA A 24 -6.82 7.87 -1.50
C ALA A 24 -7.99 8.85 -1.51
N ALA A 25 -8.21 9.55 -0.38
CA ALA A 25 -9.26 10.56 -0.27
C ALA A 25 -9.01 11.75 -1.21
N GLU A 26 -7.77 12.23 -1.32
CA GLU A 26 -7.42 13.35 -2.19
C GLU A 26 -7.60 13.01 -3.67
N PHE A 27 -7.18 11.83 -4.11
CA PHE A 27 -7.42 11.40 -5.49
C PHE A 27 -8.91 11.25 -5.80
N ALA A 28 -9.70 10.70 -4.89
CA ALA A 28 -11.14 10.57 -5.05
C ALA A 28 -11.82 11.96 -5.10
N ALA A 29 -11.44 12.89 -4.23
CA ALA A 29 -11.93 14.27 -4.24
C ALA A 29 -11.61 15.01 -5.56
N ASN A 30 -10.54 14.59 -6.26
CA ASN A 30 -10.18 15.08 -7.59
C ASN A 30 -10.82 14.25 -8.73
N GLY A 31 -11.89 13.51 -8.46
CA GLY A 31 -12.70 12.80 -9.46
C GLY A 31 -12.07 11.52 -10.00
N ARG A 32 -11.07 10.94 -9.32
CA ARG A 32 -10.48 9.65 -9.70
C ARG A 32 -11.22 8.50 -9.04
N ARG A 33 -11.37 7.39 -9.75
CA ARG A 33 -11.86 6.12 -9.19
C ARG A 33 -10.71 5.45 -8.47
N VAL A 34 -10.79 5.37 -7.15
CA VAL A 34 -9.68 4.92 -6.30
C VAL A 34 -10.06 3.61 -5.59
N LEU A 35 -9.13 2.67 -5.54
CA LEU A 35 -9.19 1.50 -4.68
C LEU A 35 -8.07 1.55 -3.66
N LEU A 36 -8.39 1.52 -2.38
CA LEU A 36 -7.44 1.33 -1.29
C LEU A 36 -7.46 -0.13 -0.84
N ILE A 37 -6.30 -0.78 -0.81
CA ILE A 37 -6.13 -2.16 -0.34
C ILE A 37 -5.32 -2.13 0.96
N ASP A 38 -5.89 -2.62 2.05
CA ASP A 38 -5.24 -2.67 3.36
C ASP A 38 -4.64 -4.06 3.61
N LEU A 39 -3.32 -4.16 3.55
CA LEU A 39 -2.58 -5.40 3.87
C LEU A 39 -2.12 -5.48 5.33
N ASP A 40 -2.30 -4.41 6.12
CA ASP A 40 -1.94 -4.41 7.54
C ASP A 40 -3.10 -4.97 8.36
N THR A 41 -2.89 -6.08 9.06
CA THR A 41 -3.90 -6.73 9.92
C THR A 41 -4.43 -5.83 11.04
N GLN A 42 -3.79 -4.68 11.29
CA GLN A 42 -4.35 -3.68 12.21
C GLN A 42 -5.61 -3.01 11.67
N GLY A 43 -5.91 -3.08 10.36
CA GLY A 43 -7.16 -2.62 9.75
C GLY A 43 -7.39 -1.10 9.85
N HIS A 44 -6.33 -0.33 9.99
CA HIS A 44 -6.43 1.12 10.24
C HIS A 44 -6.97 1.92 9.05
N CYS A 45 -6.90 1.39 7.81
CA CYS A 45 -7.50 2.06 6.65
C CYS A 45 -9.02 2.15 6.78
N ALA A 46 -9.68 1.07 7.21
CA ALA A 46 -11.12 1.07 7.44
C ALA A 46 -11.54 2.12 8.48
N ILE A 47 -10.80 2.19 9.59
CA ILE A 47 -11.03 3.20 10.64
C ILE A 47 -10.85 4.62 10.08
N GLY A 48 -9.77 4.85 9.33
CA GLY A 48 -9.46 6.16 8.73
C GLY A 48 -10.50 6.64 7.73
N LEU A 49 -11.17 5.72 7.03
CA LEU A 49 -12.24 6.03 6.06
C LEU A 49 -13.64 6.01 6.66
N GLY A 50 -13.80 5.69 7.94
CA GLY A 50 -15.11 5.58 8.60
C GLY A 50 -15.91 4.33 8.16
N VAL A 51 -15.23 3.32 7.61
CA VAL A 51 -15.86 2.06 7.21
C VAL A 51 -15.97 1.14 8.43
N LYS A 52 -17.19 0.71 8.73
CA LYS A 52 -17.45 -0.21 9.85
C LYS A 52 -16.95 -1.61 9.51
N ALA A 53 -16.26 -2.24 10.46
CA ALA A 53 -15.94 -3.66 10.37
C ALA A 53 -17.22 -4.50 10.33
N GLN A 54 -17.31 -5.43 9.39
CA GLN A 54 -18.40 -6.37 9.27
C GLN A 54 -17.84 -7.78 9.45
N LYS A 55 -18.46 -8.58 10.30
CA LYS A 55 -18.09 -9.99 10.47
C LYS A 55 -18.43 -10.79 9.20
N ASP A 56 -17.66 -11.84 8.97
CA ASP A 56 -17.89 -12.83 7.91
C ASP A 56 -17.96 -12.25 6.48
N THR A 57 -17.29 -11.15 6.26
CA THR A 57 -17.20 -10.51 4.94
C THR A 57 -15.84 -10.72 4.28
N PRO A 58 -15.78 -10.77 2.93
CA PRO A 58 -14.52 -10.92 2.21
C PRO A 58 -13.48 -9.86 2.58
N THR A 59 -12.21 -10.26 2.69
CA THR A 59 -11.07 -9.41 3.04
C THR A 59 -9.90 -9.72 2.11
N VAL A 60 -8.89 -8.83 2.04
CA VAL A 60 -7.68 -9.13 1.26
C VAL A 60 -6.98 -10.40 1.74
N HIS A 61 -6.99 -10.66 3.04
CA HIS A 61 -6.35 -11.84 3.62
C HIS A 61 -7.13 -13.12 3.28
N GLY A 62 -8.47 -13.06 3.22
CA GLY A 62 -9.29 -14.17 2.76
C GLY A 62 -9.03 -14.53 1.29
N PHE A 63 -8.67 -13.54 0.46
CA PHE A 63 -8.19 -13.80 -0.90
C PHE A 63 -6.83 -14.52 -0.87
N PHE A 64 -5.87 -14.11 -0.06
CA PHE A 64 -4.57 -14.80 0.07
C PHE A 64 -4.70 -16.24 0.60
N ASP A 65 -5.73 -16.52 1.39
CA ASP A 65 -6.08 -17.88 1.84
C ASP A 65 -6.84 -18.69 0.79
N GLY A 66 -7.15 -18.11 -0.38
CA GLY A 66 -7.89 -18.79 -1.44
C GLY A 66 -9.39 -18.97 -1.14
N ARG A 67 -9.94 -18.24 -0.15
CA ARG A 67 -11.35 -18.38 0.26
C ARG A 67 -12.32 -17.75 -0.74
N HIS A 68 -11.89 -16.77 -1.52
CA HIS A 68 -12.72 -16.02 -2.48
C HIS A 68 -11.85 -15.19 -3.44
N PRO A 69 -12.39 -14.72 -4.59
CA PRO A 69 -11.68 -13.80 -5.48
C PRO A 69 -11.46 -12.43 -4.82
N LEU A 70 -10.45 -11.68 -5.27
CA LEU A 70 -10.10 -10.36 -4.74
C LEU A 70 -11.22 -9.35 -4.93
N SER A 71 -11.88 -9.38 -6.09
CA SER A 71 -12.96 -8.47 -6.46
C SER A 71 -14.17 -8.55 -5.51
N SER A 72 -14.44 -9.72 -4.93
CA SER A 72 -15.54 -9.88 -3.98
C SER A 72 -15.31 -9.14 -2.65
N ALA A 73 -14.05 -8.76 -2.36
CA ALA A 73 -13.70 -8.03 -1.15
C ALA A 73 -13.79 -6.50 -1.32
N ILE A 74 -14.08 -6.01 -2.53
CA ILE A 74 -14.23 -4.57 -2.79
C ILE A 74 -15.50 -4.05 -2.12
N ARG A 75 -15.37 -2.97 -1.36
CA ARG A 75 -16.47 -2.31 -0.65
C ARG A 75 -16.52 -0.83 -0.98
N GLU A 76 -17.73 -0.31 -1.04
CA GLU A 76 -17.97 1.13 -1.05
C GLU A 76 -17.54 1.76 0.28
N THR A 77 -17.10 3.01 0.22
CA THR A 77 -16.82 3.83 1.39
C THR A 77 -17.79 5.03 1.41
N PRO A 78 -17.87 5.79 2.52
CA PRO A 78 -18.62 7.04 2.55
C PRO A 78 -18.11 8.13 1.59
N TRP A 79 -16.98 7.91 0.94
CA TRP A 79 -16.32 8.85 0.02
C TRP A 79 -16.62 8.46 -1.41
N GLU A 80 -17.24 9.35 -2.17
CA GLU A 80 -17.54 9.13 -3.58
C GLU A 80 -16.28 8.81 -4.39
N GLY A 81 -16.34 7.75 -5.22
CA GLY A 81 -15.22 7.32 -6.05
C GLY A 81 -14.10 6.57 -5.31
N LEU A 82 -14.23 6.34 -3.99
CA LEU A 82 -13.27 5.61 -3.19
C LEU A 82 -13.83 4.28 -2.69
N HIS A 83 -13.17 3.18 -3.08
CA HIS A 83 -13.45 1.83 -2.62
C HIS A 83 -12.35 1.33 -1.68
N LEU A 84 -12.66 0.35 -0.85
CA LEU A 84 -11.74 -0.29 0.08
C LEU A 84 -11.80 -1.81 -0.05
N ILE A 85 -10.64 -2.47 -0.09
CA ILE A 85 -10.50 -3.89 0.26
C ILE A 85 -9.91 -3.93 1.67
N PRO A 86 -10.68 -4.36 2.69
CA PRO A 86 -10.24 -4.31 4.07
C PRO A 86 -9.32 -5.47 4.43
N ALA A 87 -8.52 -5.27 5.47
CA ALA A 87 -7.74 -6.30 6.15
C ALA A 87 -8.63 -7.24 7.00
N ASP A 88 -8.07 -8.42 7.32
CA ASP A 88 -8.60 -9.32 8.36
C ASP A 88 -7.73 -9.20 9.61
N PRO A 89 -8.25 -8.67 10.72
CA PRO A 89 -7.48 -8.56 11.97
C PRO A 89 -7.08 -9.91 12.59
N LEU A 90 -7.72 -11.00 12.16
CA LEU A 90 -7.47 -12.34 12.68
C LEU A 90 -6.56 -13.18 11.78
N PHE A 91 -6.02 -12.58 10.71
CA PHE A 91 -5.17 -13.30 9.75
C PHE A 91 -3.85 -13.74 10.41
N ASP A 92 -3.51 -15.02 10.22
CA ASP A 92 -2.21 -15.54 10.60
C ASP A 92 -1.21 -15.37 9.44
N HIS A 93 -0.17 -14.55 9.63
CA HIS A 93 0.88 -14.30 8.65
C HIS A 93 1.67 -15.57 8.23
N GLY A 94 1.52 -16.68 8.94
CA GLY A 94 2.08 -17.98 8.56
C GLY A 94 1.23 -18.76 7.57
N SER A 95 -0.04 -18.37 7.41
CA SER A 95 -1.02 -19.01 6.52
C SER A 95 -1.05 -18.34 5.13
N GLY A 96 -1.80 -18.92 4.19
CA GLY A 96 -2.06 -18.38 2.88
C GLY A 96 -1.02 -18.74 1.81
N SER A 97 -1.27 -18.24 0.60
CA SER A 97 -0.41 -18.49 -0.56
C SER A 97 0.98 -17.88 -0.39
N LYS A 98 2.00 -18.63 -0.84
CA LYS A 98 3.40 -18.16 -0.89
C LYS A 98 3.79 -17.61 -2.28
N GLU A 99 2.82 -17.45 -3.17
CA GLU A 99 3.05 -16.93 -4.51
C GLU A 99 3.27 -15.41 -4.48
N GLU A 100 4.42 -14.97 -4.95
CA GLU A 100 4.83 -13.54 -4.94
C GLU A 100 4.03 -12.67 -5.93
N LEU A 101 3.38 -13.25 -6.93
CA LEU A 101 2.68 -12.55 -8.02
C LEU A 101 1.15 -12.62 -7.91
N LEU A 102 0.61 -13.26 -6.89
CA LEU A 102 -0.82 -13.57 -6.76
C LEU A 102 -1.68 -12.30 -6.85
N LEU A 103 -1.32 -11.24 -6.12
CA LEU A 103 -2.06 -9.99 -6.13
C LEU A 103 -2.01 -9.29 -7.51
N ARG A 104 -0.82 -9.27 -8.15
CA ARG A 104 -0.67 -8.69 -9.50
C ARG A 104 -1.55 -9.42 -10.52
N GLN A 105 -1.57 -10.74 -10.44
CA GLN A 105 -2.39 -11.57 -11.33
C GLN A 105 -3.89 -11.34 -11.10
N ALA A 106 -4.34 -11.30 -9.85
CA ALA A 106 -5.73 -11.03 -9.52
C ALA A 106 -6.19 -9.64 -9.99
N LEU A 107 -5.39 -8.59 -9.73
CA LEU A 107 -5.71 -7.24 -10.20
C LEU A 107 -5.93 -7.19 -11.73
N ALA A 108 -5.17 -7.97 -12.50
CA ALA A 108 -5.28 -8.03 -13.94
C ALA A 108 -6.45 -8.93 -14.39
N SER A 109 -6.49 -10.18 -13.90
CA SER A 109 -7.44 -11.20 -14.36
C SER A 109 -8.89 -10.94 -13.93
N GLU A 110 -9.10 -10.29 -12.78
CA GLU A 110 -10.42 -9.94 -12.27
C GLU A 110 -10.90 -8.55 -12.75
N GLY A 111 -10.19 -7.93 -13.69
CA GLY A 111 -10.59 -6.66 -14.33
C GLY A 111 -10.46 -5.42 -13.43
N ILE A 112 -9.87 -5.52 -12.23
CA ILE A 112 -9.78 -4.43 -11.25
C ILE A 112 -8.97 -3.25 -11.82
N LEU A 113 -7.93 -3.53 -12.63
CA LEU A 113 -7.12 -2.50 -13.31
C LEU A 113 -7.92 -1.69 -14.36
N GLY A 114 -9.08 -2.18 -14.81
CA GLY A 114 -9.94 -1.48 -15.76
C GLY A 114 -11.02 -0.64 -15.10
N THR A 115 -11.41 -0.96 -13.87
CA THR A 115 -12.52 -0.30 -13.15
C THR A 115 -12.06 0.87 -12.28
N HIS A 116 -10.77 0.97 -11.98
CA HIS A 116 -10.19 2.04 -11.17
C HIS A 116 -9.11 2.80 -11.96
N ASP A 117 -8.85 4.02 -11.58
CA ASP A 117 -7.78 4.86 -12.14
C ASP A 117 -6.51 4.78 -11.30
N ILE A 118 -6.67 4.63 -9.99
CA ILE A 118 -5.58 4.53 -9.02
C ILE A 118 -5.90 3.41 -8.02
N ILE A 119 -4.90 2.58 -7.75
CA ILE A 119 -4.94 1.56 -6.70
C ILE A 119 -3.83 1.89 -5.70
N ILE A 120 -4.18 2.07 -4.43
CA ILE A 120 -3.23 2.31 -3.35
C ILE A 120 -3.18 1.07 -2.48
N ILE A 121 -1.98 0.58 -2.16
CA ILE A 121 -1.79 -0.58 -1.30
C ILE A 121 -1.04 -0.14 -0.05
N ASP A 122 -1.73 -0.18 1.10
CA ASP A 122 -1.11 0.03 2.42
C ASP A 122 -0.51 -1.28 2.93
N THR A 123 0.73 -1.25 3.41
CA THR A 123 1.46 -2.48 3.76
C THR A 123 1.77 -2.57 5.25
N PRO A 124 1.85 -3.80 5.81
CA PRO A 124 2.35 -4.00 7.16
C PRO A 124 3.85 -3.63 7.27
N PRO A 125 4.38 -3.45 8.48
CA PRO A 125 5.81 -3.15 8.69
C PRO A 125 6.73 -4.36 8.48
N SER A 126 6.18 -5.55 8.20
CA SER A 126 6.90 -6.81 7.97
C SER A 126 7.52 -6.89 6.57
N LEU A 127 8.53 -7.75 6.43
CA LEU A 127 9.12 -8.12 5.12
C LEU A 127 8.66 -9.54 4.75
N ASP A 128 7.38 -9.72 4.60
CA ASP A 128 6.74 -11.00 4.31
C ASP A 128 6.22 -11.10 2.87
N ILE A 129 5.48 -12.16 2.61
CA ILE A 129 4.88 -12.45 1.31
C ILE A 129 3.87 -11.37 0.88
N LEU A 130 3.18 -10.72 1.82
CA LEU A 130 2.22 -9.67 1.52
C LEU A 130 2.93 -8.43 0.94
N LEU A 131 4.08 -8.03 1.54
CA LEU A 131 4.88 -6.95 1.00
C LEU A 131 5.42 -7.30 -0.40
N LEU A 132 5.90 -8.53 -0.63
CA LEU A 132 6.37 -8.93 -1.95
C LEU A 132 5.26 -8.86 -2.99
N ASN A 133 4.06 -9.36 -2.68
CA ASN A 133 2.90 -9.24 -3.54
C ASN A 133 2.56 -7.79 -3.88
N ALA A 134 2.57 -6.90 -2.88
CA ALA A 134 2.35 -5.47 -3.10
C ALA A 134 3.40 -4.89 -4.06
N LEU A 135 4.69 -5.14 -3.82
CA LEU A 135 5.79 -4.59 -4.63
C LEU A 135 5.79 -5.13 -6.06
N TYR A 136 5.43 -6.41 -6.28
CA TYR A 136 5.32 -6.95 -7.64
C TYR A 136 4.10 -6.40 -8.39
N ALA A 137 3.05 -5.99 -7.69
CA ALA A 137 1.90 -5.33 -8.30
C ALA A 137 2.13 -3.83 -8.58
N ALA A 138 3.10 -3.19 -7.92
CA ALA A 138 3.29 -1.74 -7.92
C ALA A 138 3.89 -1.17 -9.21
N ASP A 139 3.41 -0.02 -9.65
CA ASP A 139 4.12 0.86 -10.60
C ASP A 139 5.02 1.83 -9.84
N ARG A 140 4.56 2.28 -8.68
CA ARG A 140 5.29 3.22 -7.82
C ARG A 140 5.27 2.76 -6.36
N VAL A 141 6.34 3.06 -5.65
CA VAL A 141 6.47 2.86 -4.20
C VAL A 141 6.71 4.19 -3.53
N LEU A 142 5.91 4.52 -2.54
CA LEU A 142 6.14 5.64 -1.63
C LEU A 142 6.65 5.11 -0.29
N VAL A 143 7.74 5.71 0.17
CA VAL A 143 8.33 5.38 1.47
C VAL A 143 8.20 6.60 2.37
N PRO A 144 7.12 6.72 3.17
CA PRO A 144 6.99 7.79 4.14
C PRO A 144 8.03 7.59 5.25
N PHE A 145 8.76 8.65 5.59
CA PHE A 145 9.80 8.57 6.61
C PHE A 145 9.83 9.81 7.51
N ILE A 146 10.26 9.61 8.75
CA ILE A 146 10.54 10.71 9.67
C ILE A 146 12.03 11.06 9.52
N PRO A 147 12.41 12.31 9.19
CA PRO A 147 13.77 12.68 8.81
C PRO A 147 14.89 12.23 9.75
N HIS A 148 14.64 12.19 11.05
CA HIS A 148 15.62 11.77 12.07
C HIS A 148 15.93 10.26 12.08
N PHE A 149 15.23 9.45 11.27
CA PHE A 149 15.30 7.98 11.33
C PHE A 149 15.69 7.29 10.01
N LEU A 150 16.31 8.01 9.09
CA LEU A 150 16.73 7.45 7.79
C LEU A 150 17.89 6.46 7.87
N ALA A 151 18.62 6.42 8.99
CA ALA A 151 19.85 5.63 9.14
C ALA A 151 19.63 4.42 10.07
N GLY A 152 18.84 3.43 9.66
CA GLY A 152 18.63 2.21 10.46
C GLY A 152 18.63 0.94 9.64
N GLU A 153 18.78 -0.21 10.31
CA GLU A 153 18.75 -1.54 9.69
C GLU A 153 17.45 -1.77 8.88
N GLY A 154 16.33 -1.23 9.36
CA GLY A 154 15.05 -1.33 8.64
C GLY A 154 15.05 -0.70 7.24
N VAL A 155 15.75 0.43 7.08
CA VAL A 155 15.89 1.09 5.76
C VAL A 155 16.76 0.26 4.82
N ARG A 156 17.86 -0.29 5.32
CA ARG A 156 18.74 -1.16 4.53
C ARG A 156 18.03 -2.42 4.06
N GLN A 157 17.25 -3.05 4.94
CA GLN A 157 16.51 -4.27 4.60
C GLN A 157 15.42 -3.98 3.56
N LEU A 158 14.68 -2.88 3.72
CA LEU A 158 13.70 -2.46 2.71
C LEU A 158 14.39 -2.16 1.38
N ALA A 159 15.52 -1.45 1.38
CA ALA A 159 16.27 -1.13 0.17
C ALA A 159 16.73 -2.40 -0.57
N ARG A 160 17.17 -3.44 0.15
CA ARG A 160 17.54 -4.75 -0.45
C ARG A 160 16.35 -5.41 -1.14
N VAL A 161 15.15 -5.39 -0.51
CA VAL A 161 13.95 -5.95 -1.10
C VAL A 161 13.52 -5.17 -2.33
N LEU A 162 13.51 -3.83 -2.26
CA LEU A 162 13.18 -2.96 -3.39
C LEU A 162 14.15 -3.17 -4.57
N PHE A 163 15.45 -3.31 -4.29
CA PHE A 163 16.45 -3.61 -5.31
C PHE A 163 16.19 -4.98 -5.97
N ARG A 164 15.92 -6.03 -5.18
CA ARG A 164 15.62 -7.37 -5.72
C ARG A 164 14.39 -7.36 -6.62
N VAL A 165 13.30 -6.77 -6.17
CA VAL A 165 12.05 -6.66 -6.95
C VAL A 165 12.26 -5.79 -8.19
N GLY A 166 12.91 -4.64 -8.03
CA GLY A 166 13.20 -3.71 -9.14
C GLY A 166 14.07 -4.36 -10.23
N SER A 167 15.10 -5.12 -9.86
CA SER A 167 15.98 -5.84 -10.79
C SER A 167 15.19 -6.92 -11.56
N ARG A 168 14.35 -7.70 -10.88
CA ARG A 168 13.53 -8.71 -11.55
C ARG A 168 12.55 -8.07 -12.53
N ARG A 169 11.86 -7.00 -12.13
CA ARG A 169 10.93 -6.27 -13.00
C ARG A 169 11.63 -5.61 -14.19
N ALA A 170 12.84 -5.10 -14.01
CA ALA A 170 13.65 -4.55 -15.11
C ALA A 170 13.96 -5.61 -16.17
N ASN A 171 14.24 -6.85 -15.75
CA ASN A 171 14.44 -7.98 -16.68
C ASN A 171 13.14 -8.36 -17.42
N GLU A 172 11.96 -8.05 -16.84
CA GLU A 172 10.64 -8.21 -17.49
C GLU A 172 10.23 -6.97 -18.31
N GLY A 173 11.12 -5.99 -18.53
CA GLY A 173 10.88 -4.78 -19.29
C GLY A 173 10.02 -3.73 -18.54
N THR A 174 9.79 -3.88 -17.24
CA THR A 174 9.02 -2.93 -16.42
C THR A 174 9.90 -2.25 -15.38
N ARG A 175 9.52 -1.05 -14.94
CA ARG A 175 10.27 -0.29 -13.94
C ARG A 175 9.46 -0.11 -12.67
N LEU A 176 10.12 -0.20 -11.52
CA LEU A 176 9.58 0.17 -10.23
C LEU A 176 10.13 1.55 -9.85
N LEU A 177 9.26 2.55 -9.75
CA LEU A 177 9.65 3.89 -9.33
C LEU A 177 9.52 4.01 -7.81
N VAL A 178 10.56 4.49 -7.13
CA VAL A 178 10.57 4.63 -5.67
C VAL A 178 10.72 6.09 -5.29
N GLY A 179 9.78 6.61 -4.50
CA GLY A 179 9.79 7.96 -3.94
C GLY A 179 9.84 7.93 -2.41
N TYR A 180 10.62 8.85 -1.83
CA TYR A 180 10.68 9.04 -0.38
C TYR A 180 9.89 10.28 0.01
N VAL A 181 8.98 10.14 0.99
CA VAL A 181 8.09 11.21 1.43
C VAL A 181 8.37 11.55 2.89
N PRO A 182 8.94 12.73 3.20
CA PRO A 182 9.12 13.15 4.59
C PRO A 182 7.76 13.41 5.24
N VAL A 183 7.54 12.83 6.42
CA VAL A 183 6.33 13.01 7.22
C VAL A 183 6.69 13.54 8.60
N LYS A 184 5.73 14.14 9.29
CA LYS A 184 5.95 14.75 10.62
C LYS A 184 7.12 15.76 10.63
N VAL A 185 7.26 16.54 9.55
CA VAL A 185 8.27 17.59 9.45
C VAL A 185 7.80 18.79 10.26
N ASN A 186 8.64 19.25 11.21
CA ASN A 186 8.37 20.49 11.91
C ASN A 186 8.88 21.67 11.05
N LEU A 187 7.98 22.36 10.37
CA LEU A 187 8.30 23.47 9.47
C LEU A 187 8.93 24.67 10.21
N SER A 188 8.73 24.79 11.53
CA SER A 188 9.37 25.84 12.33
C SER A 188 10.90 25.69 12.44
N MET A 189 11.43 24.47 12.23
CA MET A 189 12.87 24.23 12.18
C MET A 189 13.49 24.50 10.79
N ALA A 190 12.68 24.59 9.74
CA ALA A 190 13.18 24.81 8.36
C ALA A 190 13.49 26.27 8.04
N SER A 191 13.02 27.22 8.85
CA SER A 191 13.23 28.67 8.61
C SER A 191 14.62 29.18 8.98
N GLY A 192 15.52 28.32 9.51
CA GLY A 192 16.89 28.69 9.93
C GLY A 192 18.01 28.50 8.89
N HIS A 193 17.76 27.82 7.78
CA HIS A 193 18.76 27.61 6.74
C HIS A 193 18.41 28.43 5.50
N LYS A 194 18.95 29.64 5.42
CA LYS A 194 19.09 30.37 4.14
C LYS A 194 20.03 29.56 3.26
N PHE A 195 19.54 29.10 2.11
CA PHE A 195 20.41 28.60 1.07
C PHE A 195 21.33 29.75 0.64
N PRO A 196 22.66 29.54 0.57
CA PRO A 196 23.55 30.56 0.02
C PRO A 196 23.19 30.78 -1.45
N SER A 197 23.07 32.05 -1.83
CA SER A 197 22.87 32.59 -3.18
C SER A 197 23.98 32.14 -4.13
#